data_85c81032649471e62e15ef3c6e6877a2
#
_entry.id   85c81032649471e62e15ef3c6e6877a2
#
_cell.length_a   1.000
_cell.length_b   1.000
_cell.length_c   1.000
_cell.angle_alpha   90.00
_cell.angle_beta   90.00
_cell.angle_gamma   90.00
#
_symmetry.space_group_name_H-M   'P 1'
#
loop_
_entity.id
_entity.type
_entity.pdbx_description
1 polymer ?
#
loop_
_entity_poly.entity_id
_entity_poly.type
_entity_poly.pdbx_seq_one_letter_code
_entity_poly.pdbx_strand_id
1 'polypeptide(L)'
;MKSIIAFCLSFLFLATTESFAQQGQGRHHDHKHQYGVKRKSDAHLVGHILNGGEHIPFTNVVLKGTTIGTSTDETGHYRIVNIPEGTYTVVATAIGYTSAQKEVTIVAGQTLELNFKMSEDAIGLDEIVVTGDRNEQRRRESSVVVNTVTPKIFSMTQSVVLSEGLNFSPGLRMENNCQNCGFTQLRMNGLEGPYSQILINSRPIFSGLAGVYGLELIPSNMVDRVEVIRGGGSALYGSNAIAGTVNLILKDPINNSYEFGVNGGISGVGMNGIGAHSPENSINLSATAVSSDIKTGLAVFGFLRNRSPFDANNDGFSELASIENTSVGARAFHRFGNRSKLTADFFNIREDRRGGDKHEYPLHESRIAEAVNHNITMGALTFDQFIGEMNLLSVFASAQNVNRDSYYGANYSLSDYGYTTDLSYTLGAQYKMNIKGTGIIVGVENQGGLLKDTKLGYADYSNAEIVNGEVISVPHTENTVVADQQQNITGIYTQVDYSVNSFKTTAGVRYDHYKIADAMNASNEIVGNVLSPRVTLMYDISDKIQARVSYAMGYRAPQIFDEDLHIETSGSRKVIHRNSPDLKQETSHSFMASLDMNKNFGEVKTNLLVEGFYTKLNNPFANEYG
;
A
#
# COMPACT_ATOMS: atom_id res chain seq x y z
N MET A 1 21.12 15.95 -2.73
CA MET A 1 20.32 16.84 -1.85
C MET A 1 19.98 18.20 -2.47
N LYS A 2 20.92 18.99 -2.99
CA LYS A 2 20.62 20.32 -3.58
C LYS A 2 19.67 20.27 -4.79
N SER A 3 19.74 19.25 -5.65
CA SER A 3 18.91 19.15 -6.86
C SER A 3 17.44 18.71 -6.58
N ILE A 4 17.20 17.94 -5.53
CA ILE A 4 15.85 17.47 -5.16
C ILE A 4 15.06 18.58 -4.46
N ILE A 5 15.73 19.35 -3.61
CA ILE A 5 15.13 20.53 -2.96
C ILE A 5 14.76 21.59 -4.00
N ALA A 6 15.58 21.77 -5.04
CA ALA A 6 15.29 22.69 -6.15
C ALA A 6 14.07 22.23 -6.98
N PHE A 7 13.87 20.93 -7.17
CA PHE A 7 12.73 20.38 -7.91
C PHE A 7 11.42 20.54 -7.12
N CYS A 8 11.42 20.27 -5.82
CA CYS A 8 10.26 20.49 -4.96
C CYS A 8 9.89 21.97 -4.81
N LEU A 9 10.88 22.86 -4.71
CA LEU A 9 10.65 24.30 -4.65
C LEU A 9 10.14 24.87 -5.99
N SER A 10 10.55 24.33 -7.13
CA SER A 10 10.05 24.75 -8.46
C SER A 10 8.58 24.40 -8.67
N PHE A 11 8.10 23.28 -8.10
CA PHE A 11 6.68 22.90 -8.18
C PHE A 11 5.79 23.75 -7.25
N LEU A 12 6.30 24.19 -6.10
CA LEU A 12 5.58 25.12 -5.21
C LEU A 12 5.43 26.52 -5.83
N PHE A 13 6.39 26.96 -6.65
CA PHE A 13 6.34 28.29 -7.29
C PHE A 13 5.39 28.36 -8.49
N LEU A 14 5.08 27.23 -9.13
CA LEU A 14 4.11 27.18 -10.25
C LEU A 14 2.64 27.26 -9.81
N ALA A 15 2.35 27.00 -8.53
CA ALA A 15 0.99 27.07 -7.99
C ALA A 15 0.57 28.46 -7.50
N THR A 16 1.48 29.44 -7.43
CA THR A 16 1.22 30.77 -6.85
C THR A 16 1.16 31.93 -7.85
N THR A 17 1.25 31.68 -9.17
CA THR A 17 1.35 32.76 -10.18
C THR A 17 0.05 33.08 -10.94
N GLU A 18 -1.11 32.63 -10.49
CA GLU A 18 -2.38 33.12 -11.08
C GLU A 18 -3.24 33.90 -10.08
N SER A 19 -2.77 35.04 -9.64
CA SER A 19 -3.60 36.05 -8.96
C SER A 19 -3.01 37.45 -9.03
N PHE A 20 -2.76 37.99 -10.23
CA PHE A 20 -2.67 39.44 -10.44
C PHE A 20 -2.76 39.78 -11.93
N ALA A 21 -3.72 40.64 -12.24
CA ALA A 21 -3.99 41.41 -13.44
C ALA A 21 -5.31 40.97 -14.12
N GLN A 22 -6.26 41.82 -14.45
CA GLN A 22 -6.17 43.22 -14.88
C GLN A 22 -7.58 43.78 -14.87
N GLN A 23 -7.74 44.98 -14.31
CA GLN A 23 -8.80 45.91 -14.71
C GLN A 23 -8.34 46.62 -16.00
N GLY A 24 -9.15 46.54 -17.04
CA GLY A 24 -8.91 47.22 -18.29
C GLY A 24 -10.21 47.34 -19.11
N GLN A 25 -10.61 48.58 -19.36
CA GLN A 25 -11.86 49.05 -19.96
C GLN A 25 -12.09 48.63 -21.42
N GLY A 26 -13.35 48.27 -21.71
CA GLY A 26 -14.19 48.77 -22.80
C GLY A 26 -13.83 48.47 -24.26
N ARG A 27 -14.77 47.76 -24.92
CA ARG A 27 -15.55 48.22 -26.08
C ARG A 27 -16.47 47.14 -26.61
N HIS A 28 -17.71 47.48 -26.85
CA HIS A 28 -18.79 46.72 -27.50
C HIS A 28 -18.40 46.25 -28.90
N HIS A 29 -18.70 44.94 -29.20
CA HIS A 29 -19.25 44.54 -30.49
C HIS A 29 -20.09 43.26 -30.29
N ASP A 30 -21.36 43.38 -30.64
CA ASP A 30 -22.36 42.32 -30.75
C ASP A 30 -21.97 41.33 -31.84
N HIS A 31 -21.86 40.01 -31.49
CA HIS A 31 -22.21 38.91 -32.38
C HIS A 31 -22.80 37.74 -31.57
N LYS A 32 -24.09 37.53 -31.76
CA LYS A 32 -24.86 36.37 -31.26
C LYS A 32 -24.31 35.08 -31.86
N HIS A 33 -23.67 34.24 -31.03
CA HIS A 33 -23.71 32.80 -31.17
C HIS A 33 -24.01 32.18 -29.81
N GLN A 34 -25.22 31.69 -29.68
CA GLN A 34 -25.71 30.95 -28.53
C GLN A 34 -25.04 29.57 -28.47
N TYR A 35 -23.88 29.46 -27.84
CA TYR A 35 -23.44 28.23 -27.21
C TYR A 35 -23.80 28.35 -25.75
N GLY A 36 -24.67 27.43 -25.28
CA GLY A 36 -25.08 27.39 -23.88
C GLY A 36 -23.86 27.14 -22.97
N VAL A 37 -23.30 28.23 -22.49
CA VAL A 37 -22.36 28.20 -21.38
C VAL A 37 -23.14 27.71 -20.17
N LYS A 38 -22.95 26.45 -19.76
CA LYS A 38 -23.42 25.99 -18.45
C LYS A 38 -22.87 26.96 -17.41
N ARG A 39 -23.76 27.78 -16.81
CA ARG A 39 -23.42 28.66 -15.71
C ARG A 39 -22.73 27.80 -14.64
N LYS A 40 -21.54 28.21 -14.18
CA LYS A 40 -20.95 27.62 -12.98
C LYS A 40 -21.99 27.80 -11.87
N SER A 41 -22.41 26.67 -11.26
CA SER A 41 -23.24 26.72 -10.07
C SER A 41 -22.39 27.37 -8.96
N ASP A 42 -22.93 28.39 -8.33
CA ASP A 42 -22.40 29.05 -7.14
C ASP A 42 -23.06 28.54 -5.86
N ALA A 43 -23.65 27.35 -5.93
CA ALA A 43 -24.25 26.67 -4.79
C ALA A 43 -23.18 26.08 -3.88
N HIS A 44 -23.39 26.21 -2.58
CA HIS A 44 -22.49 25.71 -1.55
C HIS A 44 -23.23 24.86 -0.53
N LEU A 45 -22.52 23.89 0.03
CA LEU A 45 -22.96 23.11 1.18
C LEU A 45 -22.00 23.39 2.35
N VAL A 46 -22.53 23.80 3.48
CA VAL A 46 -21.75 24.05 4.70
C VAL A 46 -22.38 23.27 5.85
N GLY A 47 -21.63 23.00 6.89
CA GLY A 47 -22.18 22.35 8.05
C GLY A 47 -21.09 21.91 9.05
N HIS A 48 -21.54 21.21 10.07
CA HIS A 48 -20.69 20.62 11.09
C HIS A 48 -21.13 19.20 11.41
N ILE A 49 -20.21 18.44 11.99
CA ILE A 49 -20.45 17.05 12.35
C ILE A 49 -20.20 16.87 13.84
N LEU A 50 -21.16 16.28 14.53
CA LEU A 50 -21.16 16.17 15.99
C LEU A 50 -21.31 14.71 16.45
N ASN A 51 -20.65 14.40 17.57
CA ASN A 51 -20.91 13.23 18.42
C ASN A 51 -21.22 13.71 19.83
N GLY A 52 -22.42 13.43 20.35
CA GLY A 52 -22.79 13.80 21.71
C GLY A 52 -22.71 15.30 22.05
N GLY A 53 -22.61 16.18 21.05
CA GLY A 53 -22.42 17.63 21.21
C GLY A 53 -20.99 18.09 20.95
N GLU A 54 -20.02 17.19 20.84
CA GLU A 54 -18.64 17.48 20.48
C GLU A 54 -18.46 17.41 18.97
N HIS A 55 -17.67 18.30 18.42
CA HIS A 55 -17.33 18.35 17.01
C HIS A 55 -16.36 17.24 16.61
N ILE A 56 -16.61 16.59 15.48
CA ILE A 56 -15.73 15.54 14.94
C ILE A 56 -14.85 16.14 13.83
N PRO A 57 -13.56 16.30 14.05
CA PRO A 57 -12.63 16.77 13.03
C PRO A 57 -12.34 15.68 11.98
N PHE A 58 -11.84 16.09 10.82
CA PHE A 58 -11.33 15.23 9.74
C PHE A 58 -12.33 14.17 9.22
N THR A 59 -13.62 14.42 9.38
CA THR A 59 -14.69 13.57 8.84
C THR A 59 -14.85 13.82 7.34
N ASN A 60 -14.80 12.77 6.53
CA ASN A 60 -15.06 12.84 5.11
C ASN A 60 -16.53 13.11 4.82
N VAL A 61 -16.81 14.08 3.96
CA VAL A 61 -18.15 14.44 3.50
C VAL A 61 -18.17 14.42 1.98
N VAL A 62 -18.89 13.47 1.39
CA VAL A 62 -18.89 13.24 -0.05
C VAL A 62 -20.30 13.19 -0.62
N LEU A 63 -20.47 13.65 -1.85
CA LEU A 63 -21.69 13.48 -2.62
C LEU A 63 -21.63 12.15 -3.37
N LYS A 64 -22.46 11.20 -2.99
CA LYS A 64 -22.48 9.82 -3.53
C LYS A 64 -22.61 9.83 -5.07
N GLY A 65 -21.84 8.97 -5.74
CA GLY A 65 -21.82 8.88 -7.20
C GLY A 65 -21.13 10.05 -7.91
N THR A 66 -20.38 10.84 -7.17
CA THR A 66 -19.56 11.94 -7.70
C THR A 66 -18.14 11.90 -7.10
N THR A 67 -17.26 12.70 -7.67
CA THR A 67 -15.93 12.94 -7.07
C THR A 67 -15.94 14.14 -6.12
N ILE A 68 -17.09 14.77 -5.86
CA ILE A 68 -17.23 15.97 -5.04
C ILE A 68 -17.24 15.57 -3.56
N GLY A 69 -16.34 16.14 -2.78
CA GLY A 69 -16.27 15.91 -1.34
C GLY A 69 -15.17 16.76 -0.71
N THR A 70 -15.21 16.82 0.61
CA THR A 70 -14.25 17.51 1.49
C THR A 70 -14.14 16.76 2.80
N SER A 71 -13.35 17.24 3.74
CA SER A 71 -13.40 16.81 5.13
C SER A 71 -13.74 18.00 6.04
N THR A 72 -14.17 17.69 7.26
CA THR A 72 -14.22 18.69 8.32
C THR A 72 -12.82 19.16 8.68
N ASP A 73 -12.70 20.42 9.06
CA ASP A 73 -11.51 21.00 9.64
C ASP A 73 -11.28 20.53 11.10
N GLU A 74 -10.27 21.07 11.76
CA GLU A 74 -9.95 20.78 13.17
C GLU A 74 -11.10 21.12 14.14
N THR A 75 -11.99 22.02 13.73
CA THR A 75 -13.15 22.45 14.49
C THR A 75 -14.43 21.67 14.14
N GLY A 76 -14.31 20.65 13.28
CA GLY A 76 -15.42 19.78 12.86
C GLY A 76 -16.38 20.42 11.88
N HIS A 77 -16.02 21.53 11.23
CA HIS A 77 -16.81 22.21 10.22
C HIS A 77 -16.36 21.84 8.81
N TYR A 78 -17.27 21.87 7.85
CA TYR A 78 -16.96 21.60 6.46
C TYR A 78 -17.64 22.57 5.49
N ARG A 79 -17.04 22.71 4.31
CA ARG A 79 -17.59 23.50 3.20
C ARG A 79 -17.29 22.82 1.88
N ILE A 80 -18.35 22.58 1.09
CA ILE A 80 -18.25 22.13 -0.31
C ILE A 80 -18.78 23.25 -1.18
N VAL A 81 -18.03 23.64 -2.21
CA VAL A 81 -18.33 24.79 -3.07
C VAL A 81 -18.60 24.36 -4.51
N ASN A 82 -19.30 25.20 -5.26
CA ASN A 82 -19.57 25.01 -6.70
C ASN A 82 -20.25 23.66 -7.02
N ILE A 83 -21.20 23.27 -6.20
CA ILE A 83 -21.97 22.04 -6.39
C ILE A 83 -23.00 22.26 -7.51
N PRO A 84 -23.07 21.41 -8.55
CA PRO A 84 -24.10 21.52 -9.56
C PRO A 84 -25.51 21.35 -8.98
N GLU A 85 -26.48 21.95 -9.62
CA GLU A 85 -27.89 21.73 -9.28
C GLU A 85 -28.25 20.25 -9.40
N GLY A 86 -29.06 19.76 -8.46
CA GLY A 86 -29.52 18.37 -8.44
C GLY A 86 -29.79 17.86 -7.04
N THR A 87 -30.35 16.67 -6.96
CA THR A 87 -30.56 15.96 -5.70
C THR A 87 -29.41 14.97 -5.48
N TYR A 88 -28.81 15.03 -4.32
CA TYR A 88 -27.65 14.23 -3.95
C TYR A 88 -27.83 13.57 -2.60
N THR A 89 -27.34 12.36 -2.46
CA THR A 89 -27.10 11.74 -1.16
C THR A 89 -25.73 12.19 -0.66
N VAL A 90 -25.70 12.98 0.40
CA VAL A 90 -24.46 13.38 1.09
C VAL A 90 -24.14 12.37 2.17
N VAL A 91 -22.93 11.85 2.17
CA VAL A 91 -22.45 10.82 3.12
C VAL A 91 -21.31 11.39 3.93
N ALA A 92 -21.41 11.28 5.26
CA ALA A 92 -20.35 11.62 6.21
C ALA A 92 -19.75 10.34 6.79
N THR A 93 -18.42 10.21 6.73
CA THR A 93 -17.68 9.03 7.23
C THR A 93 -16.44 9.46 7.99
N ALA A 94 -16.22 8.86 9.16
CA ALA A 94 -14.99 9.03 9.94
C ALA A 94 -14.62 7.69 10.58
N ILE A 95 -13.31 7.44 10.73
CA ILE A 95 -12.81 6.25 11.41
C ILE A 95 -13.27 6.28 12.87
N GLY A 96 -13.83 5.19 13.34
CA GLY A 96 -14.36 5.07 14.70
C GLY A 96 -15.76 5.65 14.92
N TYR A 97 -16.46 6.03 13.84
CA TYR A 97 -17.83 6.55 13.90
C TYR A 97 -18.74 5.84 12.89
N THR A 98 -20.01 5.71 13.28
CA THR A 98 -21.07 5.22 12.38
C THR A 98 -21.32 6.22 11.26
N SER A 99 -21.27 5.78 10.01
CA SER A 99 -21.51 6.65 8.86
C SER A 99 -22.92 7.25 8.88
N ALA A 100 -23.05 8.51 8.48
CA ALA A 100 -24.33 9.21 8.38
C ALA A 100 -24.58 9.65 6.93
N GLN A 101 -25.85 9.58 6.48
CA GLN A 101 -26.21 10.06 5.15
C GLN A 101 -27.52 10.85 5.17
N LYS A 102 -27.61 11.85 4.29
CA LYS A 102 -28.82 12.65 4.09
C LYS A 102 -28.99 12.98 2.61
N GLU A 103 -30.22 12.99 2.16
CA GLU A 103 -30.58 13.47 0.83
C GLU A 103 -30.81 14.98 0.87
N VAL A 104 -30.26 15.71 -0.11
CA VAL A 104 -30.40 17.16 -0.24
C VAL A 104 -30.60 17.55 -1.69
N THR A 105 -31.41 18.58 -1.90
CA THR A 105 -31.58 19.22 -3.21
C THR A 105 -30.79 20.52 -3.25
N ILE A 106 -29.82 20.59 -4.15
CA ILE A 106 -28.97 21.74 -4.37
C ILE A 106 -29.56 22.63 -5.45
N VAL A 107 -29.73 23.91 -5.14
CA VAL A 107 -30.24 24.94 -6.03
C VAL A 107 -29.14 25.96 -6.30
N ALA A 108 -28.95 26.38 -7.56
CA ALA A 108 -27.93 27.36 -7.93
C ALA A 108 -28.04 28.66 -7.13
N GLY A 109 -26.89 29.22 -6.76
CA GLY A 109 -26.79 30.48 -6.02
C GLY A 109 -27.17 30.39 -4.54
N GLN A 110 -27.42 29.18 -4.02
CA GLN A 110 -27.80 29.01 -2.62
C GLN A 110 -26.66 28.35 -1.81
N THR A 111 -26.52 28.79 -0.57
CA THR A 111 -25.74 28.07 0.44
C THR A 111 -26.69 27.32 1.35
N LEU A 112 -26.60 25.99 1.36
CA LEU A 112 -27.39 25.13 2.21
C LEU A 112 -26.57 24.67 3.42
N GLU A 113 -27.13 24.75 4.60
CA GLU A 113 -26.54 24.19 5.81
C GLU A 113 -27.03 22.76 6.02
N LEU A 114 -26.10 21.81 6.19
CA LEU A 114 -26.39 20.41 6.42
C LEU A 114 -25.48 19.86 7.53
N ASN A 115 -26.06 19.62 8.69
CA ASN A 115 -25.33 19.12 9.84
C ASN A 115 -25.59 17.61 10.01
N PHE A 116 -24.54 16.88 10.45
CA PHE A 116 -24.65 15.45 10.77
C PHE A 116 -24.45 15.21 12.25
N LYS A 117 -25.16 14.22 12.76
CA LYS A 117 -24.89 13.60 14.06
C LYS A 117 -24.39 12.20 13.81
N MET A 118 -23.19 11.90 14.25
CA MET A 118 -22.60 10.58 14.18
C MET A 118 -22.45 10.04 15.60
N SER A 119 -22.51 8.75 15.75
CA SER A 119 -22.23 8.07 17.03
C SER A 119 -20.93 7.30 16.91
N GLU A 120 -20.21 7.17 18.00
CA GLU A 120 -19.02 6.34 18.02
C GLU A 120 -19.32 4.92 17.57
N ASP A 121 -18.52 4.44 16.65
CA ASP A 121 -18.47 3.04 16.23
C ASP A 121 -17.17 2.43 16.76
N ALA A 122 -17.13 2.22 18.07
CA ALA A 122 -15.97 1.63 18.75
C ALA A 122 -15.59 0.23 18.22
N ILE A 123 -16.46 -0.38 17.42
CA ILE A 123 -16.31 -1.73 16.89
C ILE A 123 -15.97 -1.71 15.38
N GLY A 124 -16.09 -0.55 14.71
CA GLY A 124 -15.75 -0.36 13.30
C GLY A 124 -16.66 -1.13 12.31
N LEU A 125 -17.94 -1.37 12.66
CA LEU A 125 -18.87 -2.12 11.80
C LEU A 125 -19.31 -1.36 10.56
N ASP A 126 -19.48 -0.05 10.70
CA ASP A 126 -19.85 0.86 9.62
C ASP A 126 -18.65 1.53 8.94
N GLU A 127 -17.45 1.08 9.31
CA GLU A 127 -16.21 1.54 8.69
C GLU A 127 -16.21 1.25 7.19
N ILE A 128 -15.73 2.20 6.41
CA ILE A 128 -15.60 2.04 4.95
C ILE A 128 -14.31 1.28 4.65
N VAL A 129 -14.43 0.20 3.91
CA VAL A 129 -13.32 -0.63 3.44
C VAL A 129 -13.35 -0.75 1.90
N VAL A 130 -12.20 -0.96 1.29
CA VAL A 130 -12.03 -1.05 -0.18
C VAL A 130 -11.57 -2.43 -0.64
N THR A 131 -10.81 -3.15 0.19
CA THR A 131 -10.10 -4.37 -0.24
C THR A 131 -11.03 -5.53 -0.60
N GLY A 132 -12.27 -5.53 -0.12
CA GLY A 132 -13.23 -6.61 -0.38
C GLY A 132 -13.60 -6.78 -1.86
N ASP A 133 -13.72 -5.66 -2.59
CA ASP A 133 -14.11 -5.62 -4.00
C ASP A 133 -13.39 -4.53 -4.82
N ARG A 134 -12.29 -3.99 -4.29
CA ARG A 134 -11.53 -2.84 -4.84
C ARG A 134 -12.36 -1.55 -4.93
N ASN A 135 -13.44 -1.44 -4.15
CA ASN A 135 -14.32 -0.26 -4.10
C ASN A 135 -14.80 -0.02 -2.67
N GLU A 136 -15.14 1.22 -2.39
CA GLU A 136 -15.65 1.63 -1.09
C GLU A 136 -16.98 0.93 -0.76
N GLN A 137 -17.02 0.26 0.39
CA GLN A 137 -18.21 -0.37 0.97
C GLN A 137 -18.11 -0.40 2.49
N ARG A 138 -19.23 -0.55 3.18
CA ARG A 138 -19.19 -0.76 4.62
C ARG A 138 -18.57 -2.10 4.96
N ARG A 139 -17.75 -2.17 5.99
CA ARG A 139 -17.10 -3.41 6.46
C ARG A 139 -18.12 -4.53 6.68
N ARG A 140 -19.27 -4.22 7.25
CA ARG A 140 -20.37 -5.19 7.46
C ARG A 140 -20.95 -5.72 6.14
N GLU A 141 -20.93 -4.93 5.10
CA GLU A 141 -21.45 -5.30 3.77
C GLU A 141 -20.40 -6.05 2.94
N SER A 142 -19.14 -6.05 3.37
CA SER A 142 -18.08 -6.78 2.69
C SER A 142 -18.30 -8.27 2.77
N SER A 143 -18.22 -8.94 1.63
CA SER A 143 -18.36 -10.40 1.54
C SER A 143 -17.24 -11.15 2.27
N VAL A 144 -16.10 -10.51 2.47
CA VAL A 144 -14.97 -11.03 3.24
C VAL A 144 -14.80 -10.26 4.53
N VAL A 145 -14.22 -10.91 5.52
CA VAL A 145 -13.81 -10.23 6.74
C VAL A 145 -12.61 -9.36 6.43
N VAL A 146 -12.77 -8.05 6.57
CA VAL A 146 -11.68 -7.07 6.46
C VAL A 146 -11.34 -6.60 7.87
N ASN A 147 -10.11 -6.83 8.29
CA ASN A 147 -9.59 -6.26 9.52
C ASN A 147 -8.86 -4.96 9.20
N THR A 148 -9.11 -3.93 10.00
CA THR A 148 -8.53 -2.60 9.79
C THR A 148 -7.57 -2.28 10.93
N VAL A 149 -6.36 -1.88 10.58
CA VAL A 149 -5.38 -1.30 11.52
C VAL A 149 -5.34 0.21 11.26
N THR A 150 -5.78 0.96 12.25
CA THR A 150 -5.95 2.42 12.15
C THR A 150 -4.72 3.17 12.67
N PRO A 151 -4.53 4.46 12.33
CA PRO A 151 -3.46 5.30 12.88
C PRO A 151 -3.44 5.33 14.41
N LYS A 152 -4.61 5.17 15.05
CA LYS A 152 -4.72 5.08 16.51
C LYS A 152 -3.92 3.91 17.09
N ILE A 153 -3.93 2.75 16.42
CA ILE A 153 -3.15 1.58 16.86
C ILE A 153 -1.65 1.91 16.76
N PHE A 154 -1.19 2.48 15.65
CA PHE A 154 0.22 2.88 15.49
C PHE A 154 0.65 3.89 16.57
N SER A 155 -0.18 4.87 16.86
CA SER A 155 0.07 5.85 17.92
C SER A 155 0.10 5.22 19.32
N MET A 156 -0.86 4.36 19.66
CA MET A 156 -0.93 3.70 20.98
C MET A 156 0.22 2.73 21.21
N THR A 157 0.71 2.09 20.17
CA THR A 157 1.83 1.12 20.22
C THR A 157 3.18 1.78 19.98
N GLN A 158 3.21 3.10 19.72
CA GLN A 158 4.40 3.86 19.36
C GLN A 158 5.12 3.28 18.14
N SER A 159 4.37 2.65 17.22
CA SER A 159 4.91 2.03 16.01
C SER A 159 5.33 3.10 15.00
N VAL A 160 6.60 3.11 14.66
CA VAL A 160 7.20 4.07 13.73
C VAL A 160 6.98 3.63 12.29
N VAL A 161 7.00 2.32 12.04
CA VAL A 161 6.80 1.69 10.73
C VAL A 161 5.60 0.73 10.74
N LEU A 162 5.13 0.38 9.55
CA LEU A 162 3.93 -0.44 9.41
C LEU A 162 4.09 -1.85 9.97
N SER A 163 5.26 -2.46 9.82
CA SER A 163 5.55 -3.81 10.31
C SER A 163 5.29 -3.94 11.82
N GLU A 164 5.69 -2.96 12.60
CA GLU A 164 5.49 -2.97 14.05
C GLU A 164 4.00 -2.98 14.42
N GLY A 165 3.20 -2.11 13.80
CA GLY A 165 1.77 -1.99 14.07
C GLY A 165 0.95 -3.21 13.61
N LEU A 166 1.40 -3.90 12.55
CA LEU A 166 0.72 -5.08 12.03
C LEU A 166 0.73 -6.27 12.99
N ASN A 167 1.70 -6.36 13.90
CA ASN A 167 1.72 -7.38 14.95
C ASN A 167 0.49 -7.33 15.88
N PHE A 168 -0.21 -6.21 15.92
CA PHE A 168 -1.43 -6.04 16.71
C PHE A 168 -2.70 -6.44 15.95
N SER A 169 -2.57 -6.96 14.72
CA SER A 169 -3.69 -7.48 13.94
C SER A 169 -3.80 -9.00 14.12
N PRO A 170 -4.96 -9.54 14.53
CA PRO A 170 -5.13 -10.98 14.70
C PRO A 170 -4.80 -11.77 13.44
N GLY A 171 -4.03 -12.85 13.59
CA GLY A 171 -3.62 -13.73 12.48
C GLY A 171 -2.43 -13.22 11.68
N LEU A 172 -1.86 -12.06 12.03
CA LEU A 172 -0.60 -11.56 11.49
C LEU A 172 0.53 -11.72 12.51
N ARG A 173 1.72 -12.00 12.01
CA ARG A 173 2.95 -12.04 12.78
C ARG A 173 4.10 -11.53 11.93
N MET A 174 4.80 -10.55 12.42
CA MET A 174 6.07 -10.13 11.84
C MET A 174 7.19 -10.99 12.43
N GLU A 175 7.94 -11.65 11.58
CA GLU A 175 9.10 -12.45 11.98
C GLU A 175 10.36 -11.83 11.38
N ASN A 176 11.42 -11.81 12.17
CA ASN A 176 12.73 -11.45 11.70
C ASN A 176 13.51 -12.76 11.45
N ASN A 177 13.61 -13.16 10.19
CA ASN A 177 14.21 -14.44 9.79
C ASN A 177 15.72 -14.38 9.63
N CYS A 178 16.27 -13.18 9.52
CA CYS A 178 17.72 -12.97 9.51
C CYS A 178 18.07 -11.85 10.48
N GLN A 179 18.82 -12.17 11.52
CA GLN A 179 19.26 -11.19 12.51
C GLN A 179 20.24 -10.19 11.91
N ASN A 180 21.15 -10.65 11.05
CA ASN A 180 22.20 -9.82 10.50
C ASN A 180 21.71 -8.75 9.54
N CYS A 181 20.74 -9.08 8.63
CA CYS A 181 20.22 -8.10 7.67
C CYS A 181 18.91 -7.45 8.10
N GLY A 182 18.30 -7.94 9.20
CA GLY A 182 17.00 -7.47 9.65
C GLY A 182 15.88 -7.81 8.67
N PHE A 183 15.95 -8.97 8.04
CA PHE A 183 14.95 -9.47 7.09
C PHE A 183 13.63 -9.73 7.81
N THR A 184 12.69 -8.81 7.65
CA THR A 184 11.39 -8.87 8.32
C THR A 184 10.34 -9.43 7.37
N GLN A 185 9.68 -10.50 7.78
CA GLN A 185 8.68 -11.21 6.98
C GLN A 185 7.32 -11.20 7.66
N LEU A 186 6.27 -10.92 6.88
CA LEU A 186 4.90 -11.01 7.36
C LEU A 186 4.39 -12.45 7.24
N ARG A 187 4.09 -13.12 8.35
CA ARG A 187 3.31 -14.36 8.34
C ARG A 187 1.83 -14.07 8.50
N MET A 188 1.02 -14.69 7.67
CA MET A 188 -0.42 -14.61 7.73
C MET A 188 -1.03 -16.00 7.89
N ASN A 189 -1.74 -16.25 8.98
CA ASN A 189 -2.32 -17.56 9.32
C ASN A 189 -1.28 -18.71 9.29
N GLY A 190 -0.02 -18.43 9.62
CA GLY A 190 1.08 -19.40 9.62
C GLY A 190 1.79 -19.57 8.28
N LEU A 191 1.28 -19.02 7.19
CA LEU A 191 1.94 -19.02 5.88
C LEU A 191 2.98 -17.88 5.79
N GLU A 192 4.06 -18.12 5.08
CA GLU A 192 5.20 -17.20 4.94
C GLU A 192 4.88 -15.98 4.07
N GLY A 193 5.76 -14.96 4.14
CA GLY A 193 5.59 -13.69 3.47
C GLY A 193 5.26 -13.74 1.98
N PRO A 194 5.97 -14.55 1.19
CA PRO A 194 5.72 -14.67 -0.26
C PRO A 194 4.32 -15.13 -0.65
N TYR A 195 3.56 -15.68 0.29
CA TYR A 195 2.15 -16.07 0.10
C TYR A 195 1.16 -14.94 0.37
N SER A 196 1.63 -13.79 0.83
CA SER A 196 0.83 -12.61 1.15
C SER A 196 1.09 -11.49 0.16
N GLN A 197 0.05 -10.92 -0.42
CA GLN A 197 0.19 -9.80 -1.34
C GLN A 197 0.03 -8.47 -0.62
N ILE A 198 1.02 -7.57 -0.80
CA ILE A 198 1.00 -6.22 -0.27
C ILE A 198 0.58 -5.27 -1.37
N LEU A 199 -0.40 -4.43 -1.07
CA LEU A 199 -1.00 -3.48 -2.00
C LEU A 199 -0.89 -2.06 -1.45
N ILE A 200 -0.82 -1.07 -2.35
CA ILE A 200 -1.09 0.33 -2.04
C ILE A 200 -2.31 0.77 -2.84
N ASN A 201 -3.35 1.25 -2.16
CA ASN A 201 -4.61 1.65 -2.77
C ASN A 201 -5.17 0.58 -3.73
N SER A 202 -5.17 -0.68 -3.28
CA SER A 202 -5.63 -1.86 -4.05
C SER A 202 -4.80 -2.18 -5.30
N ARG A 203 -3.58 -1.67 -5.41
CA ARG A 203 -2.66 -1.95 -6.52
C ARG A 203 -1.46 -2.74 -6.03
N PRO A 204 -1.09 -3.86 -6.66
CA PRO A 204 0.14 -4.55 -6.37
C PRO A 204 1.30 -3.68 -6.89
N ILE A 205 1.98 -3.01 -5.98
CA ILE A 205 3.13 -2.16 -6.30
C ILE A 205 4.43 -2.85 -5.93
N PHE A 206 4.41 -3.68 -4.89
CA PHE A 206 5.62 -4.35 -4.44
C PHE A 206 5.96 -5.55 -5.32
N SER A 207 7.17 -5.53 -5.84
CA SER A 207 7.80 -6.67 -6.51
C SER A 207 8.14 -7.78 -5.52
N GLY A 208 8.52 -8.94 -6.03
CA GLY A 208 9.05 -10.03 -5.22
C GLY A 208 10.24 -9.60 -4.34
N LEU A 209 11.10 -8.70 -4.87
CA LEU A 209 12.28 -8.19 -4.18
C LEU A 209 11.92 -7.17 -3.08
N ALA A 210 10.98 -6.28 -3.33
CA ALA A 210 10.59 -5.25 -2.37
C ALA A 210 9.52 -5.70 -1.38
N GLY A 211 8.85 -6.83 -1.63
CA GLY A 211 7.76 -7.33 -0.81
C GLY A 211 8.16 -7.64 0.63
N VAL A 212 9.40 -8.02 0.83
CA VAL A 212 9.95 -8.37 2.15
C VAL A 212 10.23 -7.13 2.98
N TYR A 213 10.96 -6.17 2.43
CA TYR A 213 11.31 -4.94 3.15
C TYR A 213 10.22 -3.87 3.08
N GLY A 214 9.27 -4.00 2.13
CA GLY A 214 8.30 -2.97 1.80
C GLY A 214 7.45 -2.46 2.95
N LEU A 215 7.11 -3.31 3.92
CA LEU A 215 6.34 -2.91 5.10
C LEU A 215 7.12 -2.05 6.10
N GLU A 216 8.45 -2.09 6.07
CA GLU A 216 9.29 -1.23 6.91
C GLU A 216 9.68 0.07 6.22
N LEU A 217 9.54 0.13 4.88
CA LEU A 217 9.93 1.28 4.08
C LEU A 217 8.87 2.38 4.06
N ILE A 218 7.60 2.03 4.32
CA ILE A 218 6.50 2.99 4.28
C ILE A 218 6.22 3.52 5.68
N PRO A 219 6.37 4.83 5.91
CA PRO A 219 6.10 5.44 7.21
C PRO A 219 4.60 5.44 7.52
N SER A 220 4.27 5.21 8.79
CA SER A 220 2.88 5.11 9.25
C SER A 220 2.08 6.41 9.06
N ASN A 221 2.74 7.57 9.04
CA ASN A 221 2.08 8.88 8.86
C ASN A 221 1.46 9.11 7.48
N MET A 222 1.86 8.34 6.46
CA MET A 222 1.28 8.40 5.10
C MET A 222 -0.02 7.62 4.98
N VAL A 223 -0.25 6.69 5.89
CA VAL A 223 -1.33 5.71 5.80
C VAL A 223 -2.56 6.21 6.54
N ASP A 224 -3.72 6.18 5.86
CA ASP A 224 -5.02 6.41 6.46
C ASP A 224 -5.45 5.21 7.29
N ARG A 225 -5.29 4.01 6.74
CA ARG A 225 -5.50 2.73 7.41
C ARG A 225 -4.84 1.59 6.65
N VAL A 226 -4.64 0.47 7.32
CA VAL A 226 -4.25 -0.79 6.69
C VAL A 226 -5.43 -1.75 6.73
N GLU A 227 -5.83 -2.27 5.58
CA GLU A 227 -6.87 -3.27 5.47
C GLU A 227 -6.26 -4.64 5.22
N VAL A 228 -6.64 -5.62 6.02
CA VAL A 228 -6.14 -6.99 5.95
C VAL A 228 -7.28 -7.95 5.63
N ILE A 229 -7.14 -8.68 4.53
CA ILE A 229 -8.00 -9.81 4.18
C ILE A 229 -7.18 -11.07 4.32
N ARG A 230 -7.70 -12.03 5.06
CA ARG A 230 -7.11 -13.37 5.23
C ARG A 230 -7.75 -14.38 4.29
N GLY A 231 -6.98 -15.39 3.90
CA GLY A 231 -7.41 -16.41 2.93
C GLY A 231 -7.23 -15.99 1.47
N GLY A 232 -7.47 -16.90 0.53
CA GLY A 232 -7.16 -16.68 -0.88
C GLY A 232 -7.80 -15.44 -1.49
N GLY A 233 -6.96 -14.53 -1.99
CA GLY A 233 -7.33 -13.27 -2.63
C GLY A 233 -7.18 -13.26 -4.15
N SER A 234 -6.67 -14.35 -4.75
CA SER A 234 -6.26 -14.37 -6.16
C SER A 234 -7.38 -14.10 -7.15
N ALA A 235 -8.64 -14.35 -6.80
CA ALA A 235 -9.79 -14.03 -7.66
C ALA A 235 -9.91 -12.54 -8.03
N LEU A 236 -9.37 -11.63 -7.19
CA LEU A 236 -9.31 -10.19 -7.47
C LEU A 236 -7.89 -9.71 -7.74
N TYR A 237 -6.93 -10.21 -6.98
CA TYR A 237 -5.57 -9.65 -6.92
C TYR A 237 -4.52 -10.46 -7.69
N GLY A 238 -4.89 -11.63 -8.22
CA GLY A 238 -4.01 -12.46 -9.04
C GLY A 238 -2.98 -13.25 -8.25
N SER A 239 -1.79 -13.40 -8.81
CA SER A 239 -0.68 -14.15 -8.22
C SER A 239 -0.27 -13.61 -6.84
N ASN A 240 0.28 -14.49 -5.99
CA ASN A 240 0.82 -14.22 -4.64
C ASN A 240 -0.21 -13.94 -3.53
N ALA A 241 -1.51 -13.89 -3.83
CA ALA A 241 -2.55 -13.70 -2.82
C ALA A 241 -3.09 -15.04 -2.28
N ILE A 242 -2.21 -15.91 -1.80
CA ILE A 242 -2.53 -17.25 -1.26
C ILE A 242 -2.98 -17.17 0.20
N ALA A 243 -2.17 -16.55 1.06
CA ALA A 243 -2.46 -16.38 2.48
C ALA A 243 -3.46 -15.25 2.73
N GLY A 244 -3.40 -14.24 1.87
CA GLY A 244 -4.27 -13.06 1.91
C GLY A 244 -3.63 -11.82 1.29
N THR A 245 -4.21 -10.68 1.62
CA THR A 245 -3.74 -9.37 1.15
C THR A 245 -3.67 -8.37 2.28
N VAL A 246 -2.62 -7.54 2.27
CA VAL A 246 -2.46 -6.35 3.10
C VAL A 246 -2.51 -5.14 2.20
N ASN A 247 -3.50 -4.29 2.37
CA ASN A 247 -3.73 -3.13 1.52
C ASN A 247 -3.54 -1.85 2.32
N LEU A 248 -2.56 -1.07 1.93
CA LEU A 248 -2.24 0.23 2.52
C LEU A 248 -3.09 1.30 1.84
N ILE A 249 -4.03 1.86 2.56
CA ILE A 249 -4.84 2.98 2.08
C ILE A 249 -4.15 4.27 2.48
N LEU A 250 -3.75 5.05 1.50
CA LEU A 250 -3.03 6.30 1.71
C LEU A 250 -4.00 7.44 2.05
N LYS A 251 -3.54 8.40 2.85
CA LYS A 251 -4.27 9.64 3.13
C LYS A 251 -4.52 10.43 1.85
N ASP A 252 -5.76 10.80 1.58
CA ASP A 252 -6.12 11.71 0.48
C ASP A 252 -5.92 13.18 0.92
N PRO A 253 -5.40 14.06 0.05
CA PRO A 253 -5.27 15.50 0.33
C PRO A 253 -6.64 16.20 0.20
N ILE A 254 -7.46 16.12 1.22
CA ILE A 254 -8.84 16.64 1.21
C ILE A 254 -9.04 17.93 2.00
N ASN A 255 -8.03 18.36 2.73
CA ASN A 255 -7.97 19.62 3.49
C ASN A 255 -6.58 20.23 3.43
N ASN A 256 -6.42 21.43 3.98
CA ASN A 256 -5.11 22.04 4.19
C ASN A 256 -4.66 21.70 5.62
N SER A 257 -3.60 20.91 5.73
CA SER A 257 -3.08 20.49 7.03
C SER A 257 -1.57 20.22 6.97
N TYR A 258 -0.94 20.20 8.10
CA TYR A 258 0.44 19.72 8.24
C TYR A 258 0.56 18.93 9.54
N GLU A 259 1.45 17.96 9.53
CA GLU A 259 1.78 17.13 10.68
C GLU A 259 3.30 17.00 10.73
N PHE A 260 3.87 17.22 11.91
CA PHE A 260 5.30 17.02 12.18
C PHE A 260 5.44 16.13 13.41
N GLY A 261 6.20 15.07 13.30
CA GLY A 261 6.46 14.13 14.38
C GLY A 261 7.94 13.86 14.56
N VAL A 262 8.35 13.70 15.80
CA VAL A 262 9.69 13.25 16.19
C VAL A 262 9.52 12.09 17.17
N ASN A 263 10.21 10.98 16.91
CA ASN A 263 10.24 9.86 17.83
C ASN A 263 11.69 9.57 18.21
N GLY A 264 11.89 9.15 19.44
CA GLY A 264 13.18 8.70 19.95
C GLY A 264 13.00 7.52 20.88
N GLY A 265 13.89 6.54 20.77
CA GLY A 265 13.88 5.33 21.58
C GLY A 265 15.28 4.81 21.81
N ILE A 266 15.43 3.92 22.76
CA ILE A 266 16.68 3.22 23.05
C ILE A 266 16.35 1.77 23.36
N SER A 267 16.91 0.83 22.57
CA SER A 267 16.81 -0.60 22.85
C SER A 267 17.85 -1.02 23.90
N GLY A 268 17.49 -2.05 24.69
CA GLY A 268 18.38 -2.64 25.70
C GLY A 268 18.32 -1.99 27.09
N VAL A 269 17.44 -1.00 27.30
CA VAL A 269 17.30 -0.36 28.64
C VAL A 269 16.81 -1.38 29.66
N GLY A 270 17.54 -1.51 30.78
CA GLY A 270 17.24 -2.47 31.85
C GLY A 270 17.67 -3.91 31.58
N MET A 271 18.31 -4.20 30.44
CA MET A 271 18.95 -5.48 30.17
C MET A 271 20.36 -5.52 30.76
N ASN A 272 20.79 -6.71 31.20
CA ASN A 272 22.15 -6.96 31.66
C ASN A 272 22.93 -7.80 30.63
N GLY A 273 24.21 -7.55 30.51
CA GLY A 273 25.11 -8.34 29.66
C GLY A 273 25.02 -7.96 28.16
N ILE A 274 24.45 -6.83 27.83
CA ILE A 274 24.43 -6.30 26.46
C ILE A 274 25.77 -5.66 26.08
N GLY A 275 26.11 -5.69 24.79
CA GLY A 275 27.32 -5.04 24.26
C GLY A 275 27.18 -3.52 24.20
N ALA A 276 26.04 -3.04 23.68
CA ALA A 276 25.75 -1.61 23.58
C ALA A 276 24.24 -1.35 23.53
N HIS A 277 23.79 -0.19 24.02
CA HIS A 277 22.44 0.31 23.79
C HIS A 277 22.30 0.79 22.35
N SER A 278 21.12 0.54 21.73
CA SER A 278 20.83 1.01 20.38
C SER A 278 19.85 2.17 20.43
N PRO A 279 20.31 3.41 20.23
CA PRO A 279 19.43 4.54 20.01
C PRO A 279 18.73 4.42 18.64
N GLU A 280 17.46 4.81 18.62
CA GLU A 280 16.67 4.93 17.40
C GLU A 280 15.96 6.28 17.39
N ASN A 281 16.04 6.99 16.28
CA ASN A 281 15.38 8.28 16.10
C ASN A 281 14.65 8.31 14.75
N SER A 282 13.48 8.95 14.72
CA SER A 282 12.79 9.22 13.46
C SER A 282 12.13 10.60 13.45
N ILE A 283 12.06 11.16 12.25
CA ILE A 283 11.37 12.41 11.97
C ILE A 283 10.39 12.14 10.85
N ASN A 284 9.16 12.56 11.01
CA ASN A 284 8.15 12.51 9.96
C ASN A 284 7.53 13.87 9.74
N LEU A 285 7.19 14.14 8.48
CA LEU A 285 6.51 15.34 8.03
C LEU A 285 5.42 14.92 7.04
N SER A 286 4.23 15.45 7.19
CA SER A 286 3.22 15.43 6.13
C SER A 286 2.59 16.80 6.00
N ALA A 287 2.24 17.17 4.76
CA ALA A 287 1.51 18.39 4.49
C ALA A 287 0.53 18.16 3.34
N THR A 288 -0.66 18.71 3.47
CA THR A 288 -1.70 18.65 2.44
C THR A 288 -2.17 20.04 2.07
N ALA A 289 -2.43 20.24 0.78
CA ALA A 289 -2.99 21.46 0.25
C ALA A 289 -4.09 21.13 -0.77
N VAL A 290 -5.19 21.87 -0.71
CA VAL A 290 -6.33 21.70 -1.59
C VAL A 290 -6.73 23.05 -2.16
N SER A 291 -7.01 23.11 -3.47
CA SER A 291 -7.52 24.30 -4.12
C SER A 291 -8.87 24.74 -3.53
N SER A 292 -9.16 26.04 -3.56
CA SER A 292 -10.41 26.60 -3.00
C SER A 292 -11.68 26.06 -3.64
N ASP A 293 -11.60 25.53 -4.86
CA ASP A 293 -12.71 24.86 -5.57
C ASP A 293 -12.71 23.34 -5.35
N ILE A 294 -11.82 22.82 -4.51
CA ILE A 294 -11.64 21.41 -4.14
C ILE A 294 -11.41 20.48 -5.36
N LYS A 295 -10.94 21.03 -6.48
CA LYS A 295 -10.69 20.24 -7.67
C LYS A 295 -9.30 19.61 -7.71
N THR A 296 -8.33 20.26 -7.09
CA THR A 296 -6.95 19.80 -7.07
C THR A 296 -6.47 19.70 -5.63
N GLY A 297 -5.87 18.58 -5.27
CA GLY A 297 -5.24 18.38 -3.97
C GLY A 297 -3.84 17.81 -4.15
N LEU A 298 -2.95 18.15 -3.23
CA LEU A 298 -1.58 17.66 -3.14
C LEU A 298 -1.28 17.32 -1.68
N ALA A 299 -0.78 16.13 -1.43
CA ALA A 299 -0.15 15.72 -0.19
C ALA A 299 1.33 15.44 -0.45
N VAL A 300 2.19 15.86 0.45
CA VAL A 300 3.62 15.55 0.45
C VAL A 300 3.99 14.91 1.78
N PHE A 301 4.90 13.94 1.73
CA PHE A 301 5.33 13.15 2.89
C PHE A 301 6.85 13.08 2.92
N GLY A 302 7.41 13.16 4.11
CA GLY A 302 8.83 12.95 4.37
C GLY A 302 9.03 12.12 5.63
N PHE A 303 10.00 11.22 5.59
CA PHE A 303 10.36 10.38 6.71
C PHE A 303 11.87 10.15 6.73
N LEU A 304 12.45 10.31 7.91
CA LEU A 304 13.85 10.01 8.21
C LEU A 304 13.87 9.07 9.40
N ARG A 305 14.64 7.99 9.33
CA ARG A 305 14.85 7.05 10.43
C ARG A 305 16.33 6.69 10.52
N ASN A 306 16.83 6.69 11.72
CA ASN A 306 18.19 6.20 12.02
C ASN A 306 18.12 5.32 13.26
N ARG A 307 18.64 4.08 13.15
CA ARG A 307 18.78 3.14 14.24
C ARG A 307 20.22 2.61 14.26
N SER A 308 20.85 2.68 15.40
CA SER A 308 22.16 2.06 15.61
C SER A 308 22.05 0.53 15.74
N PRO A 309 23.09 -0.25 15.44
CA PRO A 309 23.07 -1.69 15.66
C PRO A 309 22.91 -2.01 17.14
N PHE A 310 22.30 -3.15 17.46
CA PHE A 310 22.10 -3.63 18.83
C PHE A 310 22.74 -5.00 19.01
N ASP A 311 23.70 -5.09 19.93
CA ASP A 311 24.33 -6.33 20.39
C ASP A 311 23.71 -6.70 21.74
N ALA A 312 22.81 -7.68 21.74
CA ALA A 312 22.01 -8.04 22.91
C ALA A 312 22.72 -8.97 23.89
N ASN A 313 23.79 -9.64 23.46
CA ASN A 313 24.49 -10.68 24.23
C ASN A 313 25.99 -10.39 24.45
N ASN A 314 26.49 -9.27 23.91
CA ASN A 314 27.88 -8.80 24.03
C ASN A 314 28.89 -9.76 23.39
N ASP A 315 28.55 -10.36 22.26
CA ASP A 315 29.48 -11.19 21.49
C ASP A 315 30.15 -10.44 20.32
N GLY A 316 29.75 -9.17 20.12
CA GLY A 316 30.28 -8.28 19.09
C GLY A 316 29.54 -8.39 17.75
N PHE A 317 28.47 -9.17 17.69
CA PHE A 317 27.55 -9.23 16.54
C PHE A 317 26.21 -8.57 16.89
N SER A 318 25.56 -7.97 15.90
CA SER A 318 24.29 -7.31 16.11
C SER A 318 23.11 -8.28 15.94
N GLU A 319 22.19 -8.31 16.91
CA GLU A 319 20.87 -8.95 16.79
C GLU A 319 19.86 -8.03 16.11
N LEU A 320 20.07 -6.71 16.15
CA LEU A 320 19.33 -5.77 15.34
C LEU A 320 20.29 -5.01 14.43
N ALA A 321 20.02 -5.05 13.14
CA ALA A 321 20.80 -4.32 12.14
C ALA A 321 20.69 -2.79 12.34
N SER A 322 21.71 -2.05 11.96
CA SER A 322 21.59 -0.61 11.75
C SER A 322 20.64 -0.30 10.61
N ILE A 323 19.93 0.83 10.68
CA ILE A 323 19.03 1.31 9.63
C ILE A 323 19.23 2.81 9.46
N GLU A 324 19.43 3.24 8.22
CA GLU A 324 19.27 4.62 7.79
C GLU A 324 18.23 4.65 6.67
N ASN A 325 17.09 5.30 6.92
CA ASN A 325 16.02 5.39 5.94
C ASN A 325 15.68 6.86 5.66
N THR A 326 15.55 7.17 4.38
CA THR A 326 15.02 8.44 3.88
C THR A 326 13.93 8.14 2.87
N SER A 327 12.70 8.50 3.21
CA SER A 327 11.55 8.31 2.33
C SER A 327 10.88 9.65 2.04
N VAL A 328 10.56 9.89 0.78
CA VAL A 328 9.77 11.04 0.34
C VAL A 328 8.66 10.56 -0.58
N GLY A 329 7.50 11.16 -0.48
CA GLY A 329 6.38 10.81 -1.34
C GLY A 329 5.45 11.98 -1.58
N ALA A 330 4.66 11.86 -2.63
CA ALA A 330 3.61 12.80 -2.98
C ALA A 330 2.39 12.05 -3.51
N ARG A 331 1.22 12.54 -3.16
CA ARG A 331 -0.07 12.12 -3.71
C ARG A 331 -0.82 13.35 -4.19
N ALA A 332 -1.25 13.34 -5.43
CA ALA A 332 -2.03 14.43 -6.01
C ALA A 332 -3.30 13.90 -6.65
N PHE A 333 -4.34 14.72 -6.64
CA PHE A 333 -5.50 14.46 -7.48
C PHE A 333 -5.94 15.70 -8.25
N HIS A 334 -6.60 15.45 -9.39
CA HIS A 334 -7.33 16.49 -10.12
C HIS A 334 -8.69 15.97 -10.57
N ARG A 335 -9.74 16.74 -10.29
CA ARG A 335 -11.12 16.48 -10.73
C ARG A 335 -11.40 17.27 -11.99
N PHE A 336 -11.58 16.58 -13.13
CA PHE A 336 -11.91 17.24 -14.41
C PHE A 336 -13.38 17.68 -14.47
N GLY A 337 -14.17 17.22 -13.53
CA GLY A 337 -15.59 17.53 -13.37
C GLY A 337 -16.13 16.80 -12.15
N ASN A 338 -17.45 16.67 -12.06
CA ASN A 338 -18.10 16.08 -10.89
C ASN A 338 -18.00 14.54 -10.85
N ARG A 339 -17.59 13.92 -11.95
CA ARG A 339 -17.60 12.46 -12.12
C ARG A 339 -16.27 11.87 -12.59
N SER A 340 -15.26 12.69 -12.79
CA SER A 340 -13.95 12.24 -13.28
C SER A 340 -12.84 12.72 -12.36
N LYS A 341 -11.98 11.83 -11.92
CA LYS A 341 -10.84 12.11 -11.03
C LYS A 341 -9.60 11.39 -11.56
N LEU A 342 -8.50 12.08 -11.66
CA LEU A 342 -7.16 11.49 -11.83
C LEU A 342 -6.44 11.59 -10.50
N THR A 343 -5.84 10.49 -10.07
CA THR A 343 -4.96 10.44 -8.90
C THR A 343 -3.58 9.99 -9.35
N ALA A 344 -2.55 10.64 -8.82
CA ALA A 344 -1.15 10.32 -9.07
C ALA A 344 -0.42 10.15 -7.74
N ASP A 345 0.33 9.07 -7.60
CA ASP A 345 1.18 8.75 -6.46
C ASP A 345 2.63 8.65 -6.92
N PHE A 346 3.55 9.16 -6.11
CA PHE A 346 4.99 9.06 -6.32
C PHE A 346 5.70 8.86 -4.99
N PHE A 347 6.69 7.94 -4.96
CA PHE A 347 7.55 7.71 -3.80
C PHE A 347 8.98 7.44 -4.24
N ASN A 348 9.93 7.94 -3.46
CA ASN A 348 11.32 7.53 -3.51
C ASN A 348 11.78 7.19 -2.10
N ILE A 349 12.34 6.00 -1.95
CA ILE A 349 12.78 5.45 -0.68
C ILE A 349 14.24 5.03 -0.83
N ARG A 350 15.07 5.50 0.09
CA ARG A 350 16.46 5.07 0.22
C ARG A 350 16.65 4.49 1.59
N GLU A 351 17.18 3.29 1.65
CA GLU A 351 17.43 2.61 2.89
C GLU A 351 18.76 1.90 2.86
N ASP A 352 19.54 2.11 3.91
CA ASP A 352 20.78 1.44 4.19
C ASP A 352 20.61 0.57 5.44
N ARG A 353 20.89 -0.73 5.33
CA ARG A 353 20.86 -1.69 6.44
C ARG A 353 22.17 -2.43 6.53
N ARG A 354 22.64 -2.63 7.75
CA ARG A 354 23.83 -3.43 8.01
C ARG A 354 23.73 -4.15 9.34
N GLY A 355 23.98 -5.44 9.32
CA GLY A 355 24.17 -6.25 10.51
C GLY A 355 25.47 -7.03 10.45
N GLY A 356 25.80 -7.74 11.52
CA GLY A 356 27.03 -8.48 11.71
C GLY A 356 27.95 -7.82 12.73
N ASP A 357 29.24 -7.89 12.47
CA ASP A 357 30.25 -7.30 13.34
C ASP A 357 31.00 -6.12 12.70
N LYS A 358 31.80 -5.41 13.46
CA LYS A 358 32.69 -4.33 13.01
C LYS A 358 31.99 -3.26 12.14
N HIS A 359 30.91 -2.73 12.62
CA HIS A 359 30.09 -1.75 11.90
C HIS A 359 30.82 -0.50 11.39
N GLU A 360 31.96 -0.16 11.98
CA GLU A 360 32.78 1.01 11.65
C GLU A 360 33.83 0.73 10.55
N TYR A 361 33.90 -0.51 10.06
CA TYR A 361 34.87 -0.93 9.04
C TYR A 361 34.14 -1.25 7.72
N PRO A 362 34.83 -1.27 6.58
CA PRO A 362 34.28 -1.77 5.32
C PRO A 362 33.66 -3.16 5.48
N LEU A 363 32.61 -3.47 4.70
CA LEU A 363 31.85 -4.72 4.84
C LEU A 363 32.74 -5.98 4.76
N HIS A 364 33.70 -6.00 3.84
CA HIS A 364 34.64 -7.12 3.65
C HIS A 364 35.72 -7.24 4.75
N GLU A 365 35.80 -6.31 5.68
CA GLU A 365 36.66 -6.41 6.85
C GLU A 365 35.98 -7.03 8.08
N SER A 366 34.73 -7.44 7.92
CA SER A 366 33.93 -8.11 8.94
C SER A 366 34.16 -9.62 8.94
N ARG A 367 33.99 -10.26 10.09
CA ARG A 367 33.91 -11.73 10.15
C ARG A 367 32.61 -12.24 9.53
N ILE A 368 31.54 -11.54 9.79
CA ILE A 368 30.22 -11.71 9.13
C ILE A 368 29.62 -10.33 8.97
N ALA A 369 29.19 -10.00 7.77
CA ALA A 369 28.36 -8.83 7.53
C ALA A 369 27.30 -9.13 6.46
N GLU A 370 26.13 -8.63 6.71
CA GLU A 370 25.03 -8.59 5.75
C GLU A 370 24.55 -7.15 5.64
N ALA A 371 24.58 -6.64 4.43
CA ALA A 371 24.20 -5.26 4.17
C ALA A 371 23.42 -5.15 2.88
N VAL A 372 22.43 -4.28 2.88
CA VAL A 372 21.67 -3.92 1.68
C VAL A 372 21.46 -2.41 1.65
N ASN A 373 21.71 -1.82 0.49
CA ASN A 373 21.36 -0.44 0.18
C ASN A 373 20.29 -0.44 -0.90
N HIS A 374 19.10 0.01 -0.56
CA HIS A 374 17.95 0.08 -1.46
C HIS A 374 17.74 1.51 -1.96
N ASN A 375 17.52 1.64 -3.27
CA ASN A 375 16.95 2.84 -3.88
C ASN A 375 15.70 2.44 -4.66
N ILE A 376 14.54 2.72 -4.08
CA ILE A 376 13.24 2.32 -4.60
C ILE A 376 12.52 3.57 -5.11
N THR A 377 12.13 3.56 -6.37
CA THR A 377 11.27 4.58 -6.96
C THR A 377 9.98 3.94 -7.42
N MET A 378 8.84 4.45 -6.98
CA MET A 378 7.54 3.94 -7.38
C MET A 378 6.57 5.06 -7.73
N GLY A 379 5.63 4.75 -8.62
CA GLY A 379 4.57 5.65 -9.01
C GLY A 379 3.32 4.91 -9.44
N ALA A 380 2.18 5.58 -9.30
CA ALA A 380 0.91 5.07 -9.77
C ALA A 380 0.04 6.20 -10.31
N LEU A 381 -0.78 5.86 -11.32
CA LEU A 381 -1.82 6.72 -11.87
C LEU A 381 -3.14 5.96 -11.84
N THR A 382 -4.21 6.60 -11.38
CA THR A 382 -5.56 6.03 -11.40
C THR A 382 -6.53 7.07 -11.93
N PHE A 383 -7.25 6.73 -12.97
CA PHE A 383 -8.34 7.53 -13.52
C PHE A 383 -9.67 6.86 -13.20
N ASP A 384 -10.51 7.55 -12.44
CA ASP A 384 -11.84 7.12 -12.03
C ASP A 384 -12.92 7.95 -12.75
N GLN A 385 -13.87 7.26 -13.36
CA GLN A 385 -15.00 7.85 -14.06
C GLN A 385 -16.33 7.26 -13.57
N PHE A 386 -17.14 8.05 -12.89
CA PHE A 386 -18.51 7.66 -12.57
C PHE A 386 -19.40 7.75 -13.82
N ILE A 387 -20.15 6.67 -14.09
CA ILE A 387 -21.11 6.56 -15.18
C ILE A 387 -22.51 6.37 -14.55
N GLY A 388 -23.33 7.41 -14.58
CA GLY A 388 -24.52 7.46 -13.73
C GLY A 388 -24.14 7.64 -12.25
N GLU A 389 -24.97 7.11 -11.35
CA GLU A 389 -24.81 7.30 -9.89
C GLU A 389 -24.10 6.13 -9.21
N MET A 390 -24.08 4.96 -9.84
CA MET A 390 -23.66 3.71 -9.19
C MET A 390 -22.59 2.93 -9.94
N ASN A 391 -22.23 3.37 -11.15
CA ASN A 391 -21.24 2.65 -11.96
C ASN A 391 -19.92 3.41 -11.97
N LEU A 392 -18.83 2.68 -11.89
CA LEU A 392 -17.48 3.24 -11.83
C LEU A 392 -16.54 2.51 -12.79
N LEU A 393 -15.96 3.26 -13.71
CA LEU A 393 -14.82 2.82 -14.52
C LEU A 393 -13.54 3.33 -13.86
N SER A 394 -12.63 2.42 -13.55
CA SER A 394 -11.28 2.74 -13.06
C SER A 394 -10.25 2.22 -14.06
N VAL A 395 -9.37 3.09 -14.54
CA VAL A 395 -8.19 2.72 -15.35
C VAL A 395 -6.94 3.09 -14.56
N PHE A 396 -5.99 2.18 -14.48
CA PHE A 396 -4.83 2.37 -13.62
C PHE A 396 -3.54 1.83 -14.23
N ALA A 397 -2.45 2.47 -13.82
CA ALA A 397 -1.09 2.07 -14.12
C ALA A 397 -0.24 2.28 -12.86
N SER A 398 0.66 1.34 -12.56
CA SER A 398 1.67 1.49 -11.52
C SER A 398 2.97 0.86 -11.96
N ALA A 399 4.08 1.39 -11.45
CA ALA A 399 5.41 0.82 -11.66
C ALA A 399 6.29 1.05 -10.42
N GLN A 400 7.20 0.12 -10.18
CA GLN A 400 8.24 0.21 -9.18
C GLN A 400 9.56 -0.20 -9.78
N ASN A 401 10.62 0.55 -9.51
CA ASN A 401 11.99 0.20 -9.82
C ASN A 401 12.78 0.13 -8.53
N VAL A 402 13.45 -1.00 -8.30
CA VAL A 402 14.34 -1.25 -7.18
C VAL A 402 15.74 -1.40 -7.71
N ASN A 403 16.68 -0.61 -7.17
CA ASN A 403 18.11 -0.84 -7.31
C ASN A 403 18.62 -1.19 -5.91
N ARG A 404 19.32 -2.31 -5.80
CA ARG A 404 19.84 -2.81 -4.53
C ARG A 404 21.32 -3.16 -4.67
N ASP A 405 22.18 -2.45 -3.94
CA ASP A 405 23.51 -2.94 -3.63
C ASP A 405 23.42 -3.87 -2.43
N SER A 406 24.15 -4.97 -2.46
CA SER A 406 24.14 -5.96 -1.39
C SER A 406 25.55 -6.48 -1.08
N TYR A 407 25.73 -6.88 0.16
CA TYR A 407 26.88 -7.66 0.60
C TYR A 407 26.39 -8.74 1.57
N TYR A 408 26.66 -9.99 1.26
CA TYR A 408 26.34 -11.15 2.10
C TYR A 408 27.61 -11.96 2.27
N GLY A 409 28.50 -11.54 3.17
CA GLY A 409 29.84 -12.05 3.26
C GLY A 409 30.27 -12.52 4.63
N ALA A 410 31.18 -13.49 4.63
CA ALA A 410 31.83 -14.01 5.81
C ALA A 410 33.33 -14.15 5.58
N ASN A 411 34.09 -14.20 6.70
CA ASN A 411 35.54 -14.45 6.68
C ASN A 411 36.33 -13.47 5.82
N TYR A 412 36.00 -12.18 5.89
CA TYR A 412 36.71 -11.09 5.20
C TYR A 412 36.68 -11.21 3.67
N SER A 413 35.58 -11.67 3.12
CA SER A 413 35.44 -11.89 1.68
C SER A 413 35.29 -10.58 0.90
N LEU A 414 36.15 -10.38 -0.09
CA LEU A 414 36.07 -9.27 -1.03
C LEU A 414 35.08 -9.53 -2.20
N SER A 415 34.62 -10.76 -2.37
CA SER A 415 33.88 -11.19 -3.56
C SER A 415 32.37 -11.25 -3.37
N ASP A 416 31.86 -10.94 -2.16
CA ASP A 416 30.47 -11.18 -1.81
C ASP A 416 29.57 -9.95 -2.01
N TYR A 417 30.02 -9.01 -2.82
CA TYR A 417 29.23 -7.87 -3.27
C TYR A 417 28.27 -8.28 -4.40
N GLY A 418 27.09 -7.70 -4.37
CA GLY A 418 26.05 -7.93 -5.37
C GLY A 418 25.31 -6.65 -5.77
N TYR A 419 24.69 -6.70 -6.95
CA TYR A 419 23.84 -5.64 -7.44
C TYR A 419 22.60 -6.25 -8.10
N THR A 420 21.42 -5.85 -7.61
CA THR A 420 20.14 -6.33 -8.11
C THR A 420 19.33 -5.16 -8.67
N THR A 421 18.72 -5.35 -9.84
CA THR A 421 17.69 -4.46 -10.38
C THR A 421 16.38 -5.23 -10.52
N ASP A 422 15.28 -4.60 -10.13
CA ASP A 422 13.95 -5.19 -10.25
C ASP A 422 12.95 -4.10 -10.67
N LEU A 423 12.43 -4.21 -11.88
CA LEU A 423 11.35 -3.37 -12.39
C LEU A 423 10.06 -4.19 -12.39
N SER A 424 9.04 -3.72 -11.70
CA SER A 424 7.71 -4.30 -11.75
C SER A 424 6.68 -3.26 -12.20
N TYR A 425 5.64 -3.71 -12.91
CA TYR A 425 4.55 -2.84 -13.33
C TYR A 425 3.21 -3.56 -13.34
N THR A 426 2.15 -2.77 -13.21
CA THR A 426 0.76 -3.24 -13.35
C THR A 426 -0.02 -2.23 -14.17
N LEU A 427 -0.73 -2.71 -15.18
CA LEU A 427 -1.67 -1.94 -16.00
C LEU A 427 -3.03 -2.61 -15.94
N GLY A 428 -4.12 -1.85 -15.82
CA GLY A 428 -5.43 -2.49 -15.80
C GLY A 428 -6.60 -1.52 -15.93
N ALA A 429 -7.76 -2.14 -16.13
CA ALA A 429 -9.04 -1.45 -16.14
C ALA A 429 -10.09 -2.32 -15.43
N GLN A 430 -10.95 -1.67 -14.66
CA GLN A 430 -12.05 -2.31 -13.95
C GLN A 430 -13.32 -1.50 -14.15
N TYR A 431 -14.42 -2.19 -14.40
CA TYR A 431 -15.73 -1.58 -14.44
C TYR A 431 -16.65 -2.23 -13.39
N LYS A 432 -17.14 -1.41 -12.47
CA LYS A 432 -18.16 -1.79 -11.50
C LYS A 432 -19.50 -1.25 -11.96
N MET A 433 -20.50 -2.10 -12.00
CA MET A 433 -21.87 -1.75 -12.31
C MET A 433 -22.82 -2.28 -11.25
N ASN A 434 -23.94 -1.61 -11.06
CA ASN A 434 -25.05 -2.08 -10.23
C ASN A 434 -26.29 -2.22 -11.09
N ILE A 435 -26.83 -3.42 -11.17
CA ILE A 435 -28.03 -3.74 -11.94
C ILE A 435 -29.11 -4.25 -10.96
N LYS A 436 -30.09 -3.41 -10.65
CA LYS A 436 -31.21 -3.75 -9.76
C LYS A 436 -30.77 -4.33 -8.42
N GLY A 437 -29.73 -3.75 -7.80
CA GLY A 437 -29.21 -4.18 -6.51
C GLY A 437 -28.18 -5.32 -6.58
N THR A 438 -27.87 -5.84 -7.78
CA THR A 438 -26.79 -6.78 -8.01
C THR A 438 -25.54 -6.01 -8.42
N GLY A 439 -24.48 -6.10 -7.63
CA GLY A 439 -23.17 -5.57 -7.96
C GLY A 439 -22.42 -6.49 -8.90
N ILE A 440 -21.86 -5.97 -9.98
CA ILE A 440 -21.04 -6.72 -10.92
C ILE A 440 -19.73 -5.98 -11.15
N ILE A 441 -18.62 -6.68 -11.03
CA ILE A 441 -17.29 -6.16 -11.33
C ILE A 441 -16.72 -6.98 -12.48
N VAL A 442 -16.14 -6.31 -13.47
CA VAL A 442 -15.37 -6.93 -14.56
C VAL A 442 -14.08 -6.16 -14.70
N GLY A 443 -12.97 -6.86 -14.87
CA GLY A 443 -11.69 -6.21 -15.03
C GLY A 443 -10.70 -7.03 -15.86
N VAL A 444 -9.72 -6.32 -16.38
CA VAL A 444 -8.54 -6.85 -17.07
C VAL A 444 -7.30 -6.21 -16.49
N GLU A 445 -6.24 -7.00 -16.33
CA GLU A 445 -5.00 -6.56 -15.72
C GLU A 445 -3.82 -7.26 -16.38
N ASN A 446 -2.74 -6.52 -16.62
CA ASN A 446 -1.45 -7.06 -17.03
C ASN A 446 -0.42 -6.65 -15.98
N GLN A 447 0.32 -7.62 -15.46
CA GLN A 447 1.42 -7.45 -14.53
C GLN A 447 2.69 -7.95 -15.19
N GLY A 448 3.79 -7.23 -15.01
CA GLY A 448 5.09 -7.64 -15.52
C GLY A 448 6.21 -7.35 -14.53
N GLY A 449 7.32 -8.07 -14.68
CA GLY A 449 8.52 -7.92 -13.88
C GLY A 449 9.77 -8.23 -14.68
N LEU A 450 10.86 -7.51 -14.39
CA LEU A 450 12.19 -7.67 -14.93
C LEU A 450 13.18 -7.67 -13.77
N LEU A 451 13.66 -8.85 -13.38
CA LEU A 451 14.60 -9.05 -12.28
C LEU A 451 15.97 -9.45 -12.85
N LYS A 452 17.00 -8.74 -12.43
CA LYS A 452 18.39 -9.12 -12.72
C LYS A 452 19.24 -9.00 -11.48
N ASP A 453 19.93 -10.08 -11.12
CA ASP A 453 20.88 -10.12 -10.01
C ASP A 453 22.28 -10.45 -10.53
N THR A 454 23.27 -9.71 -10.03
CA THR A 454 24.67 -9.78 -10.45
C THR A 454 25.57 -9.84 -9.26
N LYS A 455 26.47 -10.81 -9.23
CA LYS A 455 27.61 -10.83 -8.28
C LYS A 455 28.77 -10.07 -8.88
N LEU A 456 29.30 -9.10 -8.13
CA LEU A 456 30.25 -8.11 -8.64
C LEU A 456 31.71 -8.56 -8.56
N GLY A 457 32.00 -9.64 -7.83
CA GLY A 457 33.37 -10.10 -7.62
C GLY A 457 34.19 -9.19 -6.70
N TYR A 458 35.50 -9.19 -6.86
CA TYR A 458 36.42 -8.43 -6.01
C TYR A 458 36.29 -6.92 -6.25
N ALA A 459 36.22 -6.15 -5.16
CA ALA A 459 36.35 -4.71 -5.19
C ALA A 459 37.79 -4.33 -5.52
N ASP A 460 38.02 -3.63 -6.61
CA ASP A 460 39.35 -3.20 -7.08
C ASP A 460 39.65 -1.79 -6.59
N TYR A 461 40.11 -1.71 -5.35
CA TYR A 461 40.48 -0.43 -4.72
C TYR A 461 41.69 0.24 -5.40
N SER A 462 42.51 -0.52 -6.15
CA SER A 462 43.67 0.05 -6.87
C SER A 462 43.23 0.94 -8.05
N ASN A 463 42.04 0.71 -8.57
CA ASN A 463 41.42 1.48 -9.66
C ASN A 463 40.20 2.31 -9.18
N ALA A 464 40.12 2.58 -7.87
CA ALA A 464 39.05 3.40 -7.32
C ALA A 464 39.07 4.83 -7.90
N GLU A 465 37.92 5.35 -8.25
CA GLU A 465 37.76 6.75 -8.68
C GLU A 465 37.76 7.65 -7.47
N ILE A 466 38.74 8.53 -7.41
CA ILE A 466 38.94 9.48 -6.30
C ILE A 466 38.77 10.89 -6.83
N VAL A 467 37.83 11.65 -6.29
CA VAL A 467 37.60 13.07 -6.64
C VAL A 467 37.75 13.90 -5.37
N ASN A 468 38.67 14.88 -5.41
CA ASN A 468 38.98 15.76 -4.27
C ASN A 468 39.38 15.03 -2.97
N GLY A 469 39.94 13.83 -3.09
CA GLY A 469 40.36 13.00 -1.93
C GLY A 469 39.24 12.12 -1.37
N GLU A 470 38.06 12.15 -1.96
CA GLU A 470 36.94 11.26 -1.62
C GLU A 470 36.83 10.13 -2.66
N VAL A 471 36.62 8.90 -2.21
CA VAL A 471 36.35 7.75 -3.07
C VAL A 471 34.92 7.86 -3.59
N ILE A 472 34.77 8.04 -4.91
CA ILE A 472 33.47 8.19 -5.55
C ILE A 472 32.90 6.84 -5.99
N SER A 473 33.77 5.96 -6.51
CA SER A 473 33.37 4.62 -6.91
C SER A 473 34.56 3.64 -6.82
N VAL A 474 34.26 2.38 -6.56
CA VAL A 474 35.21 1.28 -6.58
C VAL A 474 34.74 0.28 -7.62
N PRO A 475 35.47 0.10 -8.74
CA PRO A 475 35.11 -0.89 -9.75
C PRO A 475 35.28 -2.31 -9.21
N HIS A 476 34.53 -3.25 -9.75
CA HIS A 476 34.66 -4.67 -9.42
C HIS A 476 35.25 -5.44 -10.61
N THR A 477 36.01 -6.48 -10.31
CA THR A 477 36.75 -7.23 -11.33
C THR A 477 35.93 -8.23 -12.11
N GLU A 478 34.79 -8.65 -11.55
CA GLU A 478 33.89 -9.63 -12.18
C GLU A 478 32.44 -9.19 -12.01
N ASN A 479 31.66 -9.37 -13.05
CA ASN A 479 30.22 -9.17 -13.04
C ASN A 479 29.55 -10.45 -13.55
N THR A 480 29.21 -11.35 -12.63
CA THR A 480 28.55 -12.61 -12.96
C THR A 480 27.05 -12.47 -12.73
N VAL A 481 26.27 -12.53 -13.80
CA VAL A 481 24.81 -12.59 -13.68
C VAL A 481 24.42 -13.93 -13.08
N VAL A 482 23.69 -13.92 -11.98
CA VAL A 482 23.25 -15.13 -11.24
C VAL A 482 21.73 -15.37 -11.39
N ALA A 483 20.99 -14.34 -11.73
CA ALA A 483 19.55 -14.42 -12.10
C ALA A 483 19.23 -13.33 -13.14
N ASP A 484 18.45 -13.67 -14.15
CA ASP A 484 17.90 -12.71 -15.13
C ASP A 484 16.53 -13.23 -15.60
N GLN A 485 15.46 -12.76 -14.95
CA GLN A 485 14.12 -13.29 -15.14
C GLN A 485 13.16 -12.20 -15.60
N GLN A 486 12.32 -12.57 -16.57
CA GLN A 486 11.22 -11.76 -17.05
C GLN A 486 9.90 -12.47 -16.78
N GLN A 487 8.94 -11.72 -16.24
CA GLN A 487 7.61 -12.20 -15.94
C GLN A 487 6.55 -11.35 -16.64
N ASN A 488 5.52 -11.99 -17.17
CA ASN A 488 4.32 -11.33 -17.66
C ASN A 488 3.09 -12.17 -17.32
N ILE A 489 2.10 -11.56 -16.68
CA ILE A 489 0.83 -12.18 -16.30
C ILE A 489 -0.29 -11.32 -16.82
N THR A 490 -1.18 -11.89 -17.64
CA THR A 490 -2.40 -11.23 -18.10
C THR A 490 -3.60 -11.93 -17.52
N GLY A 491 -4.44 -11.17 -16.80
CA GLY A 491 -5.60 -11.69 -16.10
C GLY A 491 -6.90 -10.99 -16.51
N ILE A 492 -7.97 -11.76 -16.57
CA ILE A 492 -9.35 -11.28 -16.71
C ILE A 492 -10.14 -11.79 -15.53
N TYR A 493 -10.90 -10.93 -14.89
CA TYR A 493 -11.68 -11.31 -13.72
C TYR A 493 -13.08 -10.72 -13.72
N THR A 494 -13.98 -11.43 -13.03
CA THR A 494 -15.33 -10.96 -12.77
C THR A 494 -15.77 -11.38 -11.38
N GLN A 495 -16.61 -10.55 -10.77
CA GLN A 495 -17.26 -10.84 -9.49
C GLN A 495 -18.70 -10.36 -9.54
N VAL A 496 -19.61 -11.13 -8.95
CA VAL A 496 -21.02 -10.80 -8.78
C VAL A 496 -21.36 -10.83 -7.30
N ASP A 497 -21.94 -9.75 -6.82
CA ASP A 497 -22.45 -9.59 -5.46
C ASP A 497 -23.98 -9.51 -5.54
N TYR A 498 -24.66 -10.51 -5.00
CA TYR A 498 -26.12 -10.60 -4.97
C TYR A 498 -26.62 -10.63 -3.53
N SER A 499 -27.56 -9.76 -3.22
CA SER A 499 -28.17 -9.67 -1.90
C SER A 499 -29.69 -9.82 -1.99
N VAL A 500 -30.24 -10.69 -1.15
CA VAL A 500 -31.69 -10.89 -1.02
C VAL A 500 -32.02 -11.13 0.45
N ASN A 501 -32.85 -10.27 1.04
CA ASN A 501 -33.18 -10.29 2.47
C ASN A 501 -31.91 -10.31 3.35
N SER A 502 -31.82 -11.32 4.22
CA SER A 502 -30.66 -11.54 5.10
C SER A 502 -29.51 -12.30 4.44
N PHE A 503 -29.63 -12.69 3.18
CA PHE A 503 -28.62 -13.43 2.44
C PHE A 503 -27.84 -12.54 1.50
N LYS A 504 -26.52 -12.67 1.53
CA LYS A 504 -25.61 -12.13 0.51
C LYS A 504 -24.71 -13.22 -0.03
N THR A 505 -24.60 -13.31 -1.33
CA THR A 505 -23.71 -14.23 -2.04
C THR A 505 -22.75 -13.43 -2.90
N THR A 506 -21.46 -13.72 -2.80
CA THR A 506 -20.44 -13.21 -3.71
C THR A 506 -19.83 -14.37 -4.44
N ALA A 507 -19.81 -14.31 -5.76
CA ALA A 507 -19.12 -15.26 -6.62
C ALA A 507 -18.16 -14.53 -7.55
N GLY A 508 -16.93 -14.93 -7.57
CA GLY A 508 -15.89 -14.35 -8.40
C GLY A 508 -15.03 -15.41 -9.07
N VAL A 509 -14.48 -15.07 -10.20
CA VAL A 509 -13.51 -15.91 -10.92
C VAL A 509 -12.51 -15.03 -11.66
N ARG A 510 -11.27 -15.47 -11.66
CA ARG A 510 -10.18 -14.88 -12.44
C ARG A 510 -9.49 -15.95 -13.26
N TYR A 511 -9.18 -15.64 -14.49
CA TYR A 511 -8.34 -16.42 -15.37
C TYR A 511 -7.06 -15.64 -15.65
N ASP A 512 -5.93 -16.23 -15.33
CA ASP A 512 -4.60 -15.69 -15.59
C ASP A 512 -3.84 -16.57 -16.57
N HIS A 513 -3.20 -15.93 -17.55
CA HIS A 513 -2.18 -16.51 -18.40
C HIS A 513 -0.84 -15.91 -17.99
N TYR A 514 0.11 -16.75 -17.55
CA TYR A 514 1.43 -16.31 -17.17
C TYR A 514 2.51 -16.87 -18.10
N LYS A 515 3.55 -16.07 -18.30
CA LYS A 515 4.75 -16.37 -19.03
C LYS A 515 5.95 -15.90 -18.22
N ILE A 516 6.90 -16.80 -17.98
CA ILE A 516 8.13 -16.54 -17.25
C ILE A 516 9.28 -17.02 -18.12
N ALA A 517 10.18 -16.10 -18.45
CA ALA A 517 11.36 -16.34 -19.26
C ALA A 517 12.61 -16.13 -18.41
N ASP A 518 13.58 -17.03 -18.52
CA ASP A 518 14.91 -16.92 -17.96
C ASP A 518 15.88 -16.52 -19.07
N ALA A 519 16.40 -15.28 -19.03
CA ALA A 519 17.32 -14.78 -20.07
C ALA A 519 18.67 -15.48 -20.03
N MET A 520 19.04 -16.10 -18.91
CA MET A 520 20.26 -16.93 -18.80
C MET A 520 20.09 -18.29 -19.48
N ASN A 521 18.84 -18.73 -19.68
CA ASN A 521 18.51 -19.98 -20.33
C ASN A 521 17.28 -19.82 -21.24
N ALA A 522 17.49 -19.27 -22.43
CA ALA A 522 16.42 -18.94 -23.36
C ALA A 522 15.53 -20.12 -23.79
N SER A 523 15.94 -21.37 -23.52
CA SER A 523 15.13 -22.57 -23.75
C SER A 523 14.13 -22.87 -22.60
N ASN A 524 14.24 -22.19 -21.45
CA ASN A 524 13.41 -22.40 -20.26
C ASN A 524 12.33 -21.31 -20.14
N GLU A 525 11.39 -21.30 -21.07
CA GLU A 525 10.19 -20.49 -20.92
C GLU A 525 9.09 -21.33 -20.25
N ILE A 526 8.59 -20.85 -19.11
CA ILE A 526 7.49 -21.47 -18.37
C ILE A 526 6.20 -20.71 -18.69
N VAL A 527 5.24 -21.40 -19.28
CA VAL A 527 3.93 -20.83 -19.62
C VAL A 527 2.84 -21.62 -18.91
N GLY A 528 1.89 -20.93 -18.31
CA GLY A 528 0.79 -21.57 -17.64
C GLY A 528 -0.49 -20.75 -17.64
N ASN A 529 -1.56 -21.45 -17.24
CA ASN A 529 -2.89 -20.88 -17.14
C ASN A 529 -3.50 -21.28 -15.80
N VAL A 530 -4.14 -20.32 -15.12
CA VAL A 530 -4.74 -20.55 -13.82
C VAL A 530 -6.15 -19.99 -13.79
N LEU A 531 -7.09 -20.78 -13.27
CA LEU A 531 -8.44 -20.34 -12.97
C LEU A 531 -8.59 -20.29 -11.46
N SER A 532 -8.87 -19.09 -10.92
CA SER A 532 -8.99 -18.82 -9.48
C SER A 532 -10.43 -18.46 -9.11
N PRO A 533 -11.26 -19.43 -8.73
CA PRO A 533 -12.62 -19.17 -8.26
C PRO A 533 -12.64 -18.72 -6.80
N ARG A 534 -13.69 -17.95 -6.44
CA ARG A 534 -14.04 -17.55 -5.08
C ARG A 534 -15.54 -17.54 -4.91
N VAL A 535 -16.03 -18.07 -3.80
CA VAL A 535 -17.44 -18.02 -3.42
C VAL A 535 -17.53 -17.69 -1.94
N THR A 536 -18.39 -16.75 -1.59
CA THR A 536 -18.70 -16.41 -0.19
C THR A 536 -20.20 -16.37 -0.02
N LEU A 537 -20.68 -17.00 1.03
CA LEU A 537 -22.05 -16.94 1.50
C LEU A 537 -22.05 -16.22 2.85
N MET A 538 -22.88 -15.20 2.96
CA MET A 538 -23.06 -14.42 4.17
C MET A 538 -24.55 -14.45 4.55
N TYR A 539 -24.82 -14.60 5.83
CA TYR A 539 -26.16 -14.63 6.38
C TYR A 539 -26.25 -13.78 7.64
N ASP A 540 -27.11 -12.76 7.61
CA ASP A 540 -27.49 -11.96 8.76
C ASP A 540 -28.52 -12.71 9.59
N ILE A 541 -28.06 -13.44 10.64
CA ILE A 541 -28.93 -14.16 11.58
C ILE A 541 -29.81 -13.15 12.32
N SER A 542 -29.24 -12.01 12.63
CA SER A 542 -29.93 -10.82 13.18
C SER A 542 -29.10 -9.57 12.90
N ASP A 543 -29.61 -8.39 13.21
CA ASP A 543 -28.86 -7.12 13.12
C ASP A 543 -27.54 -7.12 13.90
N LYS A 544 -27.37 -8.07 14.83
CA LYS A 544 -26.21 -8.17 15.73
C LYS A 544 -25.34 -9.38 15.49
N ILE A 545 -25.79 -10.33 14.68
CA ILE A 545 -25.10 -11.61 14.46
C ILE A 545 -25.06 -11.89 12.97
N GLN A 546 -23.87 -12.05 12.45
CA GLN A 546 -23.62 -12.34 11.06
C GLN A 546 -22.71 -13.56 10.93
N ALA A 547 -23.07 -14.52 10.09
CA ALA A 547 -22.28 -15.69 9.76
C ALA A 547 -21.77 -15.60 8.32
N ARG A 548 -20.53 -16.04 8.07
CA ARG A 548 -19.95 -16.15 6.73
C ARG A 548 -19.26 -17.50 6.56
N VAL A 549 -19.35 -18.03 5.35
CA VAL A 549 -18.53 -19.14 4.89
C VAL A 549 -17.99 -18.81 3.52
N SER A 550 -16.73 -19.10 3.28
CA SER A 550 -16.09 -18.82 2.00
C SER A 550 -15.14 -19.93 1.56
N TYR A 551 -15.07 -20.06 0.26
CA TYR A 551 -14.04 -20.83 -0.44
C TYR A 551 -13.34 -19.91 -1.42
N ALA A 552 -12.01 -19.97 -1.46
CA ALA A 552 -11.20 -19.25 -2.43
C ALA A 552 -9.99 -20.08 -2.86
N MET A 553 -9.66 -20.03 -4.13
CA MET A 553 -8.41 -20.54 -4.65
C MET A 553 -7.40 -19.39 -4.77
N GLY A 554 -6.19 -19.64 -4.29
CA GLY A 554 -5.03 -18.79 -4.51
C GLY A 554 -4.00 -19.47 -5.40
N TYR A 555 -3.11 -18.71 -6.02
CA TYR A 555 -1.99 -19.27 -6.75
C TYR A 555 -0.76 -18.34 -6.70
N ARG A 556 0.40 -18.93 -6.98
CA ARG A 556 1.68 -18.26 -7.10
C ARG A 556 2.38 -18.78 -8.36
N ALA A 557 2.74 -17.90 -9.27
CA ALA A 557 3.46 -18.27 -10.47
C ALA A 557 4.91 -18.62 -10.14
N PRO A 558 5.58 -19.53 -10.89
CA PRO A 558 6.99 -19.81 -10.71
C PRO A 558 7.82 -18.55 -11.01
N GLN A 559 8.57 -18.07 -10.02
CA GLN A 559 9.45 -16.90 -10.16
C GLN A 559 10.59 -17.02 -9.16
N ILE A 560 11.66 -16.27 -9.36
CA ILE A 560 12.70 -16.08 -8.35
C ILE A 560 12.18 -15.08 -7.32
N PHE A 561 12.29 -15.42 -6.05
CA PHE A 561 11.85 -14.59 -4.95
C PHE A 561 13.04 -13.99 -4.21
N ASP A 562 12.80 -13.00 -3.37
CA ASP A 562 13.85 -12.34 -2.60
C ASP A 562 14.56 -13.30 -1.65
N GLU A 563 13.83 -14.26 -1.09
CA GLU A 563 14.38 -15.33 -0.25
C GLU A 563 15.41 -16.18 -1.00
N ASP A 564 15.21 -16.40 -2.30
CA ASP A 564 16.14 -17.14 -3.15
C ASP A 564 17.41 -16.33 -3.44
N LEU A 565 17.31 -15.00 -3.42
CA LEU A 565 18.43 -14.07 -3.62
C LEU A 565 19.17 -13.75 -2.32
N HIS A 566 18.61 -14.11 -1.18
CA HIS A 566 19.18 -13.96 0.14
C HIS A 566 20.03 -15.19 0.48
N ILE A 567 21.31 -15.13 0.14
CA ILE A 567 22.21 -16.27 0.29
C ILE A 567 22.73 -16.33 1.73
N GLU A 568 22.74 -17.54 2.29
CA GLU A 568 23.41 -17.78 3.58
C GLU A 568 24.88 -17.42 3.52
N THR A 569 25.35 -16.63 4.49
CA THR A 569 26.74 -16.17 4.62
C THR A 569 27.73 -17.28 4.95
N SER A 570 27.25 -18.48 5.28
CA SER A 570 28.07 -19.61 5.70
C SER A 570 28.97 -20.23 4.61
N GLY A 571 28.84 -19.78 3.37
CA GLY A 571 29.69 -20.27 2.30
C GLY A 571 29.74 -19.32 1.12
N SER A 572 30.87 -18.71 0.86
CA SER A 572 31.23 -17.86 -0.28
C SER A 572 31.05 -18.57 -1.63
N ARG A 573 29.87 -19.08 -1.92
CA ARG A 573 29.57 -19.77 -3.18
C ARG A 573 28.69 -18.90 -4.05
N LYS A 574 29.07 -18.77 -5.32
CA LYS A 574 28.19 -18.20 -6.32
C LYS A 574 27.02 -19.15 -6.55
N VAL A 575 25.84 -18.78 -6.11
CA VAL A 575 24.60 -19.54 -6.36
C VAL A 575 23.96 -18.96 -7.62
N ILE A 576 23.79 -19.78 -8.65
CA ILE A 576 23.09 -19.43 -9.87
C ILE A 576 21.66 -19.96 -9.74
N HIS A 577 20.69 -19.07 -9.78
CA HIS A 577 19.28 -19.42 -9.67
C HIS A 577 18.72 -19.88 -11.03
N ARG A 578 18.15 -21.06 -11.05
CA ARG A 578 17.49 -21.61 -12.24
C ARG A 578 16.18 -22.25 -11.86
N ASN A 579 15.11 -21.83 -12.52
CA ASN A 579 13.85 -22.54 -12.41
C ASN A 579 13.92 -23.87 -13.18
N SER A 580 13.44 -24.94 -12.54
CA SER A 580 13.25 -26.21 -13.24
C SER A 580 12.26 -26.04 -14.39
N PRO A 581 12.52 -26.62 -15.59
CA PRO A 581 11.59 -26.56 -16.71
C PRO A 581 10.23 -27.21 -16.43
N ASP A 582 10.18 -28.13 -15.47
CA ASP A 582 8.96 -28.83 -15.05
C ASP A 582 8.20 -28.10 -13.92
N LEU A 583 8.69 -26.93 -13.49
CA LEU A 583 8.12 -26.17 -12.40
C LEU A 583 6.71 -25.68 -12.78
N LYS A 584 5.73 -25.98 -11.91
CA LYS A 584 4.34 -25.56 -12.07
C LYS A 584 4.01 -24.52 -11.00
N GLN A 585 2.94 -23.77 -11.24
CA GLN A 585 2.43 -22.86 -10.22
C GLN A 585 2.05 -23.59 -8.94
N GLU A 586 2.30 -22.95 -7.81
CA GLU A 586 1.67 -23.34 -6.55
C GLU A 586 0.20 -22.95 -6.58
N THR A 587 -0.64 -23.76 -5.96
CA THR A 587 -2.06 -23.45 -5.79
C THR A 587 -2.51 -23.73 -4.38
N SER A 588 -3.47 -22.95 -3.89
CA SER A 588 -4.08 -23.16 -2.59
C SER A 588 -5.58 -23.26 -2.68
N HIS A 589 -6.17 -24.06 -1.78
CA HIS A 589 -7.60 -24.12 -1.54
C HIS A 589 -7.85 -23.69 -0.10
N SER A 590 -8.45 -22.53 0.07
CA SER A 590 -8.74 -21.92 1.38
C SER A 590 -10.23 -21.99 1.67
N PHE A 591 -10.59 -22.54 2.82
CA PHE A 591 -11.94 -22.56 3.37
C PHE A 591 -11.94 -21.74 4.65
N MET A 592 -12.90 -20.84 4.78
CA MET A 592 -13.04 -20.00 5.97
C MET A 592 -14.50 -19.97 6.43
N ALA A 593 -14.67 -19.92 7.74
CA ALA A 593 -15.97 -19.70 8.38
C ALA A 593 -15.79 -18.65 9.47
N SER A 594 -16.72 -17.73 9.58
CA SER A 594 -16.70 -16.73 10.65
C SER A 594 -18.09 -16.48 11.22
N LEU A 595 -18.09 -16.13 12.51
CA LEU A 595 -19.26 -15.67 13.24
C LEU A 595 -18.92 -14.35 13.91
N ASP A 596 -19.59 -13.28 13.51
CA ASP A 596 -19.42 -11.93 14.02
C ASP A 596 -20.63 -11.57 14.89
N MET A 597 -20.39 -11.35 16.17
CA MET A 597 -21.43 -11.10 17.17
C MET A 597 -21.21 -9.76 17.86
N ASN A 598 -22.20 -8.90 17.81
CA ASN A 598 -22.20 -7.58 18.43
C ASN A 598 -23.21 -7.53 19.57
N LYS A 599 -22.79 -7.12 20.75
CA LYS A 599 -23.66 -7.00 21.91
C LYS A 599 -23.27 -5.79 22.76
N ASN A 600 -24.28 -5.04 23.17
CA ASN A 600 -24.12 -3.95 24.11
C ASN A 600 -24.54 -4.40 25.50
N PHE A 601 -23.70 -4.15 26.50
CA PHE A 601 -23.97 -4.37 27.91
C PHE A 601 -24.01 -2.99 28.61
N GLY A 602 -25.18 -2.36 28.62
CA GLY A 602 -25.29 -0.96 29.02
C GLY A 602 -24.54 -0.05 28.06
N GLU A 603 -23.57 0.71 28.57
CA GLU A 603 -22.71 1.59 27.76
C GLU A 603 -21.52 0.86 27.11
N VAL A 604 -21.22 -0.37 27.53
CA VAL A 604 -20.12 -1.16 26.98
C VAL A 604 -20.56 -1.82 25.68
N LYS A 605 -19.94 -1.43 24.57
CA LYS A 605 -20.11 -2.06 23.26
C LYS A 605 -19.09 -3.18 23.11
N THR A 606 -19.54 -4.38 22.76
CA THR A 606 -18.66 -5.54 22.56
C THR A 606 -18.86 -6.14 21.17
N ASN A 607 -17.75 -6.56 20.56
CA ASN A 607 -17.73 -7.38 19.38
C ASN A 607 -16.92 -8.65 19.65
N LEU A 608 -17.47 -9.78 19.25
CA LEU A 608 -16.79 -11.06 19.26
C LEU A 608 -16.79 -11.61 17.84
N LEU A 609 -15.63 -11.63 17.21
CA LEU A 609 -15.40 -12.28 15.93
C LEU A 609 -14.68 -13.60 16.16
N VAL A 610 -15.32 -14.70 15.79
CA VAL A 610 -14.73 -16.05 15.78
C VAL A 610 -14.51 -16.46 14.34
N GLU A 611 -13.28 -16.82 13.98
CA GLU A 611 -12.92 -17.29 12.64
C GLU A 611 -12.21 -18.63 12.73
N GLY A 612 -12.60 -19.54 11.83
CA GLY A 612 -11.90 -20.77 11.54
C GLY A 612 -11.46 -20.79 10.08
N PHE A 613 -10.28 -21.30 9.82
CA PHE A 613 -9.74 -21.41 8.46
C PHE A 613 -9.01 -22.73 8.26
N TYR A 614 -9.01 -23.20 7.03
CA TYR A 614 -8.22 -24.33 6.56
C TYR A 614 -7.70 -24.01 5.16
N THR A 615 -6.38 -24.09 4.98
CA THR A 615 -5.72 -23.86 3.69
C THR A 615 -4.89 -25.08 3.33
N LYS A 616 -5.17 -25.66 2.15
CA LYS A 616 -4.36 -26.72 1.56
C LYS A 616 -3.53 -26.14 0.44
N LEU A 617 -2.20 -26.24 0.56
CA LEU A 617 -1.24 -25.85 -0.47
C LEU A 617 -0.88 -27.08 -1.32
N ASN A 618 -0.83 -26.90 -2.64
CA ASN A 618 -0.41 -27.92 -3.60
C ASN A 618 0.80 -27.42 -4.37
N ASN A 619 1.74 -28.31 -4.64
CA ASN A 619 3.00 -28.07 -5.36
C ASN A 619 3.81 -26.91 -4.75
N PRO A 620 4.08 -26.89 -3.42
CA PRO A 620 4.91 -25.86 -2.82
C PRO A 620 6.30 -25.86 -3.46
N PHE A 621 6.85 -24.68 -3.69
CA PHE A 621 8.21 -24.54 -4.21
C PHE A 621 9.21 -24.99 -3.16
N ALA A 622 10.28 -25.63 -3.61
CA ALA A 622 11.41 -26.01 -2.78
C ALA A 622 12.70 -25.77 -3.57
N ASN A 623 13.71 -25.24 -2.86
CA ASN A 623 15.05 -25.07 -3.43
C ASN A 623 15.81 -26.40 -3.35
N GLU A 624 16.39 -26.81 -4.47
CA GLU A 624 17.33 -27.92 -4.56
C GLU A 624 18.71 -27.37 -4.85
N TYR A 625 19.69 -27.77 -4.06
CA TYR A 625 21.08 -27.38 -4.24
C TYR A 625 21.82 -28.53 -4.93
N GLY A 626 22.38 -28.23 -6.13
CA GLY A 626 23.14 -29.17 -6.95
C GLY A 626 24.64 -29.20 -6.64
#